data_67edddc3e1bb325c224aaee4f6dd93e7
#
_entry.id   67edddc3e1bb325c224aaee4f6dd93e7
#
_cell.length_a   1.000
_cell.length_b   1.000
_cell.length_c   1.000
_cell.angle_alpha   90.00
_cell.angle_beta   90.00
_cell.angle_gamma   90.00
#
_symmetry.space_group_name_H-M   'P 1'
#
loop_
_entity.id
_entity.type
_entity.pdbx_description
1 polymer ?
#
loop_
_entity_poly.entity_id
_entity_poly.type
_entity_poly.pdbx_seq_one_letter_code
_entity_poly.pdbx_strand_id
1 'polypeptide(L)'
;MEQPYAIEMLNITKRFPGIVANENITLQLKRGEIHALLGENGAGKSTLMSVLFGLYQPEEGVIKKDGQVVQIKDPNDANALGIGMVHQHFKLVECFSILDNIILGVEPCKNGFLQKQEAREKVLALSEKYGLQVDPDALVEDVTVGMQQRTEILKMLYRDNEILIFDEPTAVLTPQEIDELMQIMKNLAAEGKSILFISHKLNEIMSVADRCTVLRKGKYIGTVNIAETSREELSRMMVGRDVEFAVHKEPSKPKDPILVVEGMTVASKLHNNNAVKNISFTVRAGEIVCIAGIDGNGQTELIYGLTGLEPLESGKITLCGQDITRAPIRQRSLLGMSHIPEDRHKHGLVLDYTLEDNMVLQRYFEPQFVSKAGFLKRKAIREYANRLIEQYDVRSGQGPVTVARSMSGGNQQKAIIAREIDKDPELLIAVQPTRGLDVGAIEYIHKQIVAQRDAGKAVLLVSLELDEVMSLSDRILVIYEGEIVGELDPKTTTAEEMGLYMAGAKRKGA
;
A
#
# COMPACT_ATOMS: atom_id res chain seq x y z
N MET A 1 31.80 -22.35 15.65
CA MET A 1 31.65 -21.12 16.44
C MET A 1 30.40 -20.45 15.90
N GLU A 2 29.40 -20.19 16.73
CA GLU A 2 28.22 -19.42 16.32
C GLU A 2 28.67 -18.05 15.83
N GLN A 3 28.17 -17.60 14.70
CA GLN A 3 28.45 -16.24 14.20
C GLN A 3 27.87 -15.25 15.22
N PRO A 4 28.65 -14.27 15.69
CA PRO A 4 28.15 -13.30 16.66
C PRO A 4 27.05 -12.45 16.02
N TYR A 5 26.04 -12.08 16.81
CA TYR A 5 24.99 -11.18 16.36
C TYR A 5 25.54 -9.76 16.13
N ALA A 6 25.18 -9.17 15.00
CA ALA A 6 25.47 -7.77 14.71
C ALA A 6 24.63 -6.85 15.62
N ILE A 7 23.35 -7.17 15.76
CA ILE A 7 22.41 -6.48 16.66
C ILE A 7 21.60 -7.50 17.45
N GLU A 8 21.40 -7.19 18.73
CA GLU A 8 20.46 -7.88 19.60
C GLU A 8 19.57 -6.85 20.30
N MET A 9 18.28 -6.93 20.07
CA MET A 9 17.26 -6.21 20.82
C MET A 9 16.63 -7.23 21.77
N LEU A 10 16.85 -7.10 23.07
CA LEU A 10 16.45 -8.11 24.05
C LEU A 10 15.37 -7.54 24.98
N ASN A 11 14.21 -8.20 24.99
CA ASN A 11 13.07 -7.90 25.87
C ASN A 11 12.57 -6.46 25.73
N ILE A 12 12.55 -5.92 24.50
CA ILE A 12 12.16 -4.54 24.22
C ILE A 12 10.66 -4.35 24.48
N THR A 13 10.34 -3.41 25.34
CA THR A 13 8.97 -2.95 25.59
C THR A 13 8.85 -1.47 25.28
N LYS A 14 7.85 -1.12 24.43
CA LYS A 14 7.53 0.25 24.07
C LYS A 14 6.04 0.52 24.27
N ARG A 15 5.73 1.56 25.07
CA ARG A 15 4.37 1.97 25.39
C ARG A 15 4.09 3.38 24.84
N PHE A 16 2.87 3.58 24.37
CA PHE A 16 2.29 4.88 24.09
C PHE A 16 1.02 5.06 24.92
N PRO A 17 0.50 6.27 25.10
CA PRO A 17 -0.74 6.49 25.84
C PRO A 17 -1.88 5.60 25.36
N GLY A 18 -2.31 4.64 26.20
CA GLY A 18 -3.38 3.71 25.89
C GLY A 18 -3.01 2.47 25.06
N ILE A 19 -1.74 2.32 24.59
CA ILE A 19 -1.34 1.21 23.72
C ILE A 19 0.05 0.71 24.12
N VAL A 20 0.21 -0.61 24.22
CA VAL A 20 1.53 -1.27 24.26
C VAL A 20 1.88 -1.67 22.82
N ALA A 21 2.79 -0.93 22.19
CA ALA A 21 3.17 -1.16 20.80
C ALA A 21 4.14 -2.33 20.61
N ASN A 22 5.04 -2.53 21.57
CA ASN A 22 5.92 -3.69 21.67
C ASN A 22 5.93 -4.19 23.12
N GLU A 23 5.78 -5.49 23.35
CA GLU A 23 5.77 -6.12 24.63
C GLU A 23 6.78 -7.26 24.68
N ASN A 24 7.88 -7.04 25.38
CA ASN A 24 8.94 -8.04 25.60
C ASN A 24 9.46 -8.67 24.29
N ILE A 25 9.78 -7.84 23.29
CA ILE A 25 10.25 -8.31 21.97
C ILE A 25 11.74 -8.60 22.01
N THR A 26 12.12 -9.78 21.50
CA THR A 26 13.52 -10.14 21.23
C THR A 26 13.72 -10.30 19.74
N LEU A 27 14.67 -9.54 19.17
CA LEU A 27 15.10 -9.59 17.77
C LEU A 27 16.63 -9.68 17.73
N GLN A 28 17.14 -10.65 16.97
CA GLN A 28 18.58 -10.90 16.85
C GLN A 28 18.98 -11.02 15.39
N LEU A 29 19.80 -10.09 14.91
CA LEU A 29 20.34 -10.00 13.55
C LEU A 29 21.76 -10.58 13.53
N LYS A 30 22.02 -11.59 12.70
CA LYS A 30 23.37 -12.13 12.49
C LYS A 30 24.14 -11.25 11.51
N ARG A 31 25.47 -11.34 11.53
CA ARG A 31 26.30 -10.62 10.56
C ARG A 31 26.12 -11.21 9.16
N GLY A 32 25.92 -10.31 8.18
CA GLY A 32 25.79 -10.67 6.77
C GLY A 32 24.48 -11.40 6.42
N GLU A 33 23.47 -11.42 7.32
CA GLU A 33 22.17 -12.00 6.99
C GLU A 33 21.15 -10.94 6.55
N ILE A 34 20.19 -11.36 5.77
CA ILE A 34 18.95 -10.62 5.51
C ILE A 34 17.88 -11.19 6.43
N HIS A 35 17.56 -10.45 7.49
CA HIS A 35 16.56 -10.83 8.47
C HIS A 35 15.26 -10.08 8.25
N ALA A 36 14.20 -10.79 7.91
CA ALA A 36 12.88 -10.19 7.71
C ALA A 36 12.15 -9.96 9.05
N LEU A 37 11.41 -8.87 9.13
CA LEU A 37 10.47 -8.59 10.21
C LEU A 37 9.06 -8.55 9.64
N LEU A 38 8.28 -9.59 9.93
CA LEU A 38 6.93 -9.82 9.41
C LEU A 38 5.87 -9.53 10.47
N GLY A 39 4.72 -9.04 10.05
CA GLY A 39 3.55 -8.85 10.90
C GLY A 39 2.50 -7.99 10.23
N GLU A 40 1.28 -8.03 10.70
CA GLU A 40 0.19 -7.18 10.23
C GLU A 40 0.47 -5.69 10.49
N ASN A 41 -0.29 -4.81 9.85
CA ASN A 41 -0.24 -3.37 10.15
C ASN A 41 -0.64 -3.13 11.62
N GLY A 42 0.17 -2.34 12.33
CA GLY A 42 0.00 -2.15 13.77
C GLY A 42 0.56 -3.27 14.65
N ALA A 43 1.28 -4.25 14.08
CA ALA A 43 1.96 -5.30 14.88
C ALA A 43 3.19 -4.81 15.65
N GLY A 44 3.59 -3.55 15.49
CA GLY A 44 4.73 -2.94 16.19
C GLY A 44 6.06 -2.97 15.43
N LYS A 45 6.10 -3.37 14.15
CA LYS A 45 7.32 -3.47 13.33
C LYS A 45 8.09 -2.15 13.23
N SER A 46 7.45 -1.12 12.67
CA SER A 46 8.09 0.21 12.51
C SER A 46 8.39 0.87 13.85
N THR A 47 7.62 0.58 14.90
CA THR A 47 7.93 1.03 16.27
C THR A 47 9.22 0.40 16.78
N LEU A 48 9.40 -0.91 16.59
CA LEU A 48 10.62 -1.63 16.98
C LEU A 48 11.85 -1.09 16.25
N MET A 49 11.72 -0.82 14.94
CA MET A 49 12.82 -0.22 14.15
C MET A 49 13.08 1.22 14.55
N SER A 50 12.04 1.99 14.88
CA SER A 50 12.19 3.36 15.41
C SER A 50 12.91 3.37 16.76
N VAL A 51 12.76 2.33 17.57
CA VAL A 51 13.56 2.14 18.80
C VAL A 51 15.03 1.86 18.44
N LEU A 52 15.29 0.98 17.47
CA LEU A 52 16.66 0.67 17.04
C LEU A 52 17.35 1.87 16.39
N PHE A 53 16.60 2.71 15.66
CA PHE A 53 17.13 3.91 15.01
C PHE A 53 17.16 5.16 15.93
N GLY A 54 16.75 5.04 17.20
CA GLY A 54 16.81 6.11 18.19
C GLY A 54 15.70 7.15 18.13
N LEU A 55 14.64 6.93 17.31
CA LEU A 55 13.47 7.82 17.26
C LEU A 55 12.59 7.68 18.51
N TYR A 56 12.58 6.50 19.12
CA TYR A 56 11.90 6.23 20.37
C TYR A 56 12.84 5.56 21.38
N GLN A 57 12.66 5.87 22.67
CA GLN A 57 13.34 5.14 23.74
C GLN A 57 12.43 4.03 24.25
N PRO A 58 12.93 2.79 24.43
CA PRO A 58 12.16 1.73 25.07
C PRO A 58 12.03 1.99 26.57
N GLU A 59 10.92 1.57 27.17
CA GLU A 59 10.74 1.60 28.63
C GLU A 59 11.46 0.44 29.31
N GLU A 60 11.62 -0.70 28.60
CA GLU A 60 12.29 -1.90 29.13
C GLU A 60 13.09 -2.57 28.00
N GLY A 61 14.11 -3.33 28.41
CA GLY A 61 14.96 -4.07 27.49
C GLY A 61 16.32 -3.42 27.24
N VAL A 62 17.16 -4.09 26.48
CA VAL A 62 18.51 -3.64 26.14
C VAL A 62 18.81 -3.87 24.66
N ILE A 63 19.60 -2.98 24.08
CA ILE A 63 20.14 -3.13 22.73
C ILE A 63 21.63 -3.42 22.85
N LYS A 64 22.10 -4.45 22.13
CA LYS A 64 23.52 -4.74 22.00
C LYS A 64 23.95 -4.67 20.54
N LYS A 65 25.12 -4.10 20.30
CA LYS A 65 25.85 -4.19 19.03
C LYS A 65 27.12 -4.99 19.28
N ASP A 66 27.34 -6.04 18.48
CA ASP A 66 28.51 -6.92 18.60
C ASP A 66 28.72 -7.46 20.01
N GLY A 67 27.62 -7.80 20.70
CA GLY A 67 27.61 -8.29 22.08
C GLY A 67 27.76 -7.23 23.18
N GLN A 68 28.05 -5.98 22.84
CA GLN A 68 28.20 -4.88 23.80
C GLN A 68 26.90 -4.08 23.91
N VAL A 69 26.47 -3.77 25.14
CA VAL A 69 25.31 -2.93 25.40
C VAL A 69 25.57 -1.52 24.89
N VAL A 70 24.66 -1.03 24.04
CA VAL A 70 24.71 0.33 23.48
C VAL A 70 23.46 1.09 23.86
N GLN A 71 23.59 2.41 23.98
CA GLN A 71 22.48 3.31 24.18
C GLN A 71 22.33 4.20 22.94
N ILE A 72 21.18 4.11 22.29
CA ILE A 72 20.87 4.87 21.07
C ILE A 72 19.81 5.91 21.44
N LYS A 73 20.20 7.16 21.60
CA LYS A 73 19.31 8.25 22.07
C LYS A 73 18.62 8.96 20.93
N ASP A 74 19.30 9.05 19.79
CA ASP A 74 18.81 9.71 18.59
C ASP A 74 19.39 9.05 17.31
N PRO A 75 18.95 9.45 16.11
CA PRO A 75 19.44 8.91 14.85
C PRO A 75 20.95 9.15 14.60
N ASN A 76 21.57 10.15 15.23
CA ASN A 76 23.01 10.38 15.08
C ASN A 76 23.79 9.29 15.80
N ASP A 77 23.37 8.88 17.00
CA ASP A 77 23.94 7.74 17.71
C ASP A 77 23.82 6.45 16.88
N ALA A 78 22.65 6.21 16.25
CA ALA A 78 22.46 5.07 15.36
C ALA A 78 23.43 5.09 14.17
N ASN A 79 23.54 6.23 13.48
CA ASN A 79 24.48 6.41 12.38
C ASN A 79 25.96 6.24 12.83
N ALA A 80 26.34 6.77 13.99
CA ALA A 80 27.67 6.59 14.55
C ALA A 80 28.00 5.12 14.88
N LEU A 81 26.97 4.31 15.16
CA LEU A 81 27.05 2.86 15.31
C LEU A 81 26.99 2.11 13.97
N GLY A 82 26.94 2.80 12.82
CA GLY A 82 26.84 2.20 11.51
C GLY A 82 25.47 1.60 11.18
N ILE A 83 24.39 2.12 11.80
CA ILE A 83 23.00 1.72 11.53
C ILE A 83 22.37 2.77 10.63
N GLY A 84 21.93 2.39 9.43
CA GLY A 84 21.21 3.24 8.48
C GLY A 84 19.78 2.75 8.28
N MET A 85 18.86 3.66 7.92
CA MET A 85 17.46 3.32 7.71
C MET A 85 16.89 4.01 6.46
N VAL A 86 16.26 3.22 5.57
CA VAL A 86 15.34 3.71 4.54
C VAL A 86 13.93 3.65 5.13
N HIS A 87 13.29 4.81 5.19
CA HIS A 87 11.94 4.94 5.74
C HIS A 87 10.88 4.62 4.70
N GLN A 88 9.71 4.16 5.14
CA GLN A 88 8.53 3.93 4.29
C GLN A 88 8.11 5.18 3.48
N HIS A 89 8.24 6.37 4.07
CA HIS A 89 8.13 7.65 3.39
C HIS A 89 9.50 8.30 3.31
N PHE A 90 10.00 8.49 2.11
CA PHE A 90 11.35 9.03 1.89
C PHE A 90 11.57 10.35 2.62
N LYS A 91 12.76 10.49 3.21
CA LYS A 91 13.18 11.68 3.94
C LYS A 91 14.15 12.49 3.09
N LEU A 92 13.72 12.78 1.85
CA LEU A 92 14.44 13.61 0.91
C LEU A 92 13.88 15.04 0.90
N VAL A 93 14.74 16.01 0.63
CA VAL A 93 14.37 17.40 0.43
C VAL A 93 14.10 17.60 -1.07
N GLU A 94 12.85 17.83 -1.45
CA GLU A 94 12.39 17.83 -2.84
C GLU A 94 13.14 18.85 -3.72
N CYS A 95 13.36 20.07 -3.22
CA CYS A 95 14.06 21.14 -3.95
C CYS A 95 15.58 21.00 -3.97
N PHE A 96 16.17 19.93 -3.43
CA PHE A 96 17.60 19.65 -3.45
C PHE A 96 17.94 18.65 -4.55
N SER A 97 19.20 18.73 -5.04
CA SER A 97 19.71 17.70 -5.94
C SER A 97 19.86 16.35 -5.22
N ILE A 98 19.94 15.27 -5.98
CA ILE A 98 20.24 13.93 -5.47
C ILE A 98 21.54 13.94 -4.66
N LEU A 99 22.61 14.58 -5.20
CA LEU A 99 23.88 14.71 -4.50
C LEU A 99 23.73 15.42 -3.16
N ASP A 100 23.04 16.57 -3.14
CA ASP A 100 22.85 17.35 -1.92
C ASP A 100 22.06 16.58 -0.85
N ASN A 101 21.05 15.79 -1.26
CA ASN A 101 20.32 14.90 -0.34
C ASN A 101 21.20 13.79 0.24
N ILE A 102 22.08 13.19 -0.56
CA ILE A 102 22.96 12.11 -0.11
C ILE A 102 23.96 12.61 0.94
N ILE A 103 24.57 13.78 0.71
CA ILE A 103 25.60 14.31 1.59
C ILE A 103 25.04 15.10 2.78
N LEU A 104 23.75 15.40 2.81
CA LEU A 104 23.12 16.23 3.85
C LEU A 104 23.41 15.70 5.25
N GLY A 105 24.03 16.54 6.08
CA GLY A 105 24.45 16.24 7.46
C GLY A 105 25.76 15.45 7.60
N VAL A 106 26.47 15.19 6.46
CA VAL A 106 27.81 14.58 6.42
C VAL A 106 28.65 15.23 5.30
N GLU A 107 28.41 16.50 5.07
CA GLU A 107 29.03 17.25 3.99
C GLU A 107 30.56 17.26 4.12
N PRO A 108 31.30 16.82 3.09
CA PRO A 108 32.77 16.92 3.13
C PRO A 108 33.18 18.38 3.02
N CYS A 109 33.82 18.89 4.07
CA CYS A 109 34.27 20.29 4.14
C CYS A 109 35.81 20.38 4.33
N LYS A 110 36.44 21.30 3.59
CA LYS A 110 37.84 21.62 3.75
C LYS A 110 38.01 23.15 3.91
N ASN A 111 38.62 23.55 5.01
CA ASN A 111 38.80 24.96 5.35
C ASN A 111 37.46 25.77 5.35
N GLY A 112 36.36 25.17 5.74
CA GLY A 112 35.03 25.81 5.73
C GLY A 112 34.31 25.82 4.37
N PHE A 113 34.92 25.25 3.33
CA PHE A 113 34.34 25.14 1.99
C PHE A 113 33.87 23.71 1.70
N LEU A 114 32.64 23.56 1.20
CA LEU A 114 32.05 22.30 0.79
C LEU A 114 32.79 21.68 -0.40
N GLN A 115 33.17 20.40 -0.31
CA GLN A 115 33.89 19.65 -1.34
C GLN A 115 32.90 18.78 -2.17
N LYS A 116 32.03 19.41 -2.94
CA LYS A 116 30.99 18.68 -3.73
C LYS A 116 31.59 17.73 -4.77
N GLN A 117 32.75 18.04 -5.33
CA GLN A 117 33.33 17.19 -6.38
C GLN A 117 33.81 15.84 -5.83
N GLU A 118 34.44 15.81 -4.67
CA GLU A 118 34.85 14.56 -3.99
C GLU A 118 33.63 13.70 -3.63
N ALA A 119 32.59 14.35 -3.09
CA ALA A 119 31.33 13.68 -2.79
C ALA A 119 30.67 13.07 -4.04
N ARG A 120 30.66 13.83 -5.15
CA ARG A 120 30.11 13.38 -6.43
C ARG A 120 30.82 12.13 -6.95
N GLU A 121 32.14 12.11 -6.92
CA GLU A 121 32.94 10.98 -7.35
C GLU A 121 32.65 9.73 -6.51
N LYS A 122 32.53 9.88 -5.19
CA LYS A 122 32.14 8.79 -4.28
C LYS A 122 30.72 8.28 -4.58
N VAL A 123 29.76 9.19 -4.80
CA VAL A 123 28.37 8.81 -5.13
C VAL A 123 28.30 8.06 -6.45
N LEU A 124 28.97 8.52 -7.50
CA LEU A 124 29.02 7.85 -8.79
C LEU A 124 29.67 6.46 -8.71
N ALA A 125 30.76 6.32 -7.95
CA ALA A 125 31.40 5.04 -7.73
C ALA A 125 30.47 4.04 -6.99
N LEU A 126 29.72 4.49 -5.99
CA LEU A 126 28.71 3.68 -5.29
C LEU A 126 27.54 3.32 -6.21
N SER A 127 27.07 4.29 -6.99
CA SER A 127 25.99 4.12 -7.99
C SER A 127 26.35 3.04 -9.01
N GLU A 128 27.56 3.08 -9.55
CA GLU A 128 28.05 2.07 -10.51
C GLU A 128 28.24 0.70 -9.83
N LYS A 129 28.87 0.67 -8.65
CA LYS A 129 29.16 -0.57 -7.92
C LYS A 129 27.91 -1.39 -7.60
N TYR A 130 26.82 -0.71 -7.20
CA TYR A 130 25.59 -1.37 -6.77
C TYR A 130 24.47 -1.36 -7.81
N GLY A 131 24.71 -0.83 -9.01
CA GLY A 131 23.71 -0.72 -10.08
C GLY A 131 22.59 0.29 -9.76
N LEU A 132 22.83 1.20 -8.82
CA LEU A 132 21.88 2.23 -8.37
C LEU A 132 22.01 3.50 -9.24
N GLN A 133 21.73 3.39 -10.54
CA GLN A 133 21.91 4.50 -11.48
C GLN A 133 21.08 5.72 -11.08
N VAL A 134 21.74 6.85 -10.84
CA VAL A 134 21.13 8.15 -10.54
C VAL A 134 21.91 9.26 -11.26
N ASP A 135 21.24 10.36 -11.58
CA ASP A 135 21.89 11.61 -11.96
C ASP A 135 22.08 12.48 -10.71
N PRO A 136 23.33 12.68 -10.23
CA PRO A 136 23.59 13.46 -9.02
C PRO A 136 23.09 14.91 -9.05
N ASP A 137 22.90 15.49 -10.23
CA ASP A 137 22.48 16.88 -10.40
C ASP A 137 20.97 17.03 -10.56
N ALA A 138 20.22 15.96 -10.79
CA ALA A 138 18.78 16.00 -10.90
C ALA A 138 18.14 16.43 -9.58
N LEU A 139 17.07 17.25 -9.63
CA LEU A 139 16.28 17.61 -8.46
C LEU A 139 15.39 16.43 -8.05
N VAL A 140 15.20 16.25 -6.75
CA VAL A 140 14.39 15.13 -6.22
C VAL A 140 12.93 15.25 -6.64
N GLU A 141 12.39 16.47 -6.80
CA GLU A 141 11.03 16.70 -7.29
C GLU A 141 10.81 16.29 -8.75
N ASP A 142 11.86 16.22 -9.55
CA ASP A 142 11.78 15.91 -10.99
C ASP A 142 12.01 14.42 -11.30
N VAL A 143 12.40 13.61 -10.30
CA VAL A 143 12.75 12.20 -10.52
C VAL A 143 11.63 11.24 -10.09
N THR A 144 11.62 10.05 -10.68
CA THR A 144 10.66 9.01 -10.34
C THR A 144 10.84 8.51 -8.91
N VAL A 145 9.79 7.90 -8.36
CA VAL A 145 9.81 7.31 -7.02
C VAL A 145 10.90 6.24 -6.88
N GLY A 146 11.13 5.43 -7.92
CA GLY A 146 12.23 4.46 -7.95
C GLY A 146 13.62 5.13 -7.84
N MET A 147 13.82 6.29 -8.47
CA MET A 147 15.05 7.07 -8.33
C MET A 147 15.20 7.68 -6.93
N GLN A 148 14.11 8.15 -6.33
CA GLN A 148 14.11 8.63 -4.94
C GLN A 148 14.54 7.53 -3.98
N GLN A 149 14.07 6.31 -4.18
CA GLN A 149 14.47 5.16 -3.39
C GLN A 149 15.95 4.81 -3.56
N ARG A 150 16.45 4.78 -4.80
CA ARG A 150 17.90 4.58 -5.08
C ARG A 150 18.72 5.65 -4.36
N THR A 151 18.24 6.88 -4.30
CA THR A 151 18.87 8.00 -3.57
C THR A 151 18.94 7.72 -2.07
N GLU A 152 17.87 7.24 -1.43
CA GLU A 152 17.88 6.87 -0.01
C GLU A 152 18.84 5.70 0.28
N ILE A 153 18.94 4.72 -0.62
CA ILE A 153 19.90 3.62 -0.47
C ILE A 153 21.32 4.14 -0.59
N LEU A 154 21.62 4.99 -1.60
CA LEU A 154 22.93 5.61 -1.78
C LEU A 154 23.33 6.47 -0.58
N LYS A 155 22.38 7.17 0.04
CA LYS A 155 22.58 7.95 1.26
C LYS A 155 23.08 7.11 2.43
N MET A 156 22.52 5.91 2.63
CA MET A 156 23.02 4.96 3.65
C MET A 156 24.41 4.42 3.29
N LEU A 157 24.62 4.05 2.03
CA LEU A 157 25.90 3.50 1.56
C LEU A 157 27.02 4.55 1.59
N TYR A 158 26.70 5.81 1.29
CA TYR A 158 27.67 6.93 1.38
C TYR A 158 28.22 7.12 2.80
N ARG A 159 27.39 6.83 3.83
CA ARG A 159 27.75 6.89 5.26
C ARG A 159 28.47 5.64 5.77
N ASP A 160 28.77 4.66 4.90
CA ASP A 160 29.41 3.39 5.22
C ASP A 160 28.70 2.56 6.31
N ASN A 161 27.38 2.67 6.40
CA ASN A 161 26.59 1.90 7.35
C ASN A 161 26.76 0.38 7.13
N GLU A 162 26.91 -0.37 8.22
CA GLU A 162 27.06 -1.83 8.20
C GLU A 162 25.75 -2.57 8.39
N ILE A 163 24.79 -1.94 9.07
CA ILE A 163 23.47 -2.46 9.37
C ILE A 163 22.45 -1.57 8.67
N LEU A 164 21.68 -2.18 7.77
CA LEU A 164 20.77 -1.47 6.89
C LEU A 164 19.32 -1.89 7.22
N ILE A 165 18.48 -0.92 7.55
CA ILE A 165 17.05 -1.13 7.83
C ILE A 165 16.25 -0.66 6.62
N PHE A 166 15.43 -1.54 6.04
CA PHE A 166 14.48 -1.22 4.97
C PHE A 166 13.06 -1.36 5.49
N ASP A 167 12.36 -0.25 5.68
CA ASP A 167 10.97 -0.24 6.18
C ASP A 167 9.98 -0.12 5.01
N GLU A 168 9.36 -1.25 4.62
CA GLU A 168 8.40 -1.39 3.51
C GLU A 168 8.88 -0.73 2.18
N PRO A 169 10.09 -1.05 1.70
CA PRO A 169 10.71 -0.31 0.60
C PRO A 169 10.05 -0.56 -0.77
N THR A 170 9.13 -1.52 -0.88
CA THR A 170 8.54 -1.97 -2.15
C THR A 170 7.13 -1.43 -2.39
N ALA A 171 6.62 -0.58 -1.49
CA ALA A 171 5.21 -0.15 -1.50
C ALA A 171 4.79 0.62 -2.77
N VAL A 172 5.74 1.24 -3.46
CA VAL A 172 5.50 2.14 -4.61
C VAL A 172 6.31 1.76 -5.85
N LEU A 173 6.93 0.56 -5.85
CA LEU A 173 7.78 0.08 -6.93
C LEU A 173 7.03 -0.81 -7.92
N THR A 174 7.50 -0.81 -9.16
CA THR A 174 7.10 -1.79 -10.17
C THR A 174 7.67 -3.17 -9.85
N PRO A 175 7.10 -4.26 -10.38
CA PRO A 175 7.63 -5.60 -10.19
C PRO A 175 9.12 -5.72 -10.56
N GLN A 176 9.53 -5.10 -11.68
CA GLN A 176 10.92 -5.10 -12.13
C GLN A 176 11.85 -4.39 -11.14
N GLU A 177 11.42 -3.23 -10.62
CA GLU A 177 12.18 -2.49 -9.59
C GLU A 177 12.24 -3.25 -8.26
N ILE A 178 11.20 -4.04 -7.92
CA ILE A 178 11.21 -4.93 -6.75
C ILE A 178 12.28 -6.00 -6.92
N ASP A 179 12.33 -6.67 -8.07
CA ASP A 179 13.33 -7.71 -8.36
C ASP A 179 14.76 -7.13 -8.32
N GLU A 180 14.96 -5.94 -8.89
CA GLU A 180 16.24 -5.22 -8.81
C GLU A 180 16.62 -4.93 -7.35
N LEU A 181 15.69 -4.43 -6.53
CA LEU A 181 15.93 -4.14 -5.11
C LEU A 181 16.29 -5.42 -4.34
N MET A 182 15.56 -6.53 -4.56
CA MET A 182 15.87 -7.82 -3.93
C MET A 182 17.29 -8.28 -4.30
N GLN A 183 17.70 -8.10 -5.54
CA GLN A 183 19.06 -8.43 -5.97
C GLN A 183 20.12 -7.52 -5.33
N ILE A 184 19.85 -6.22 -5.20
CA ILE A 184 20.73 -5.27 -4.52
C ILE A 184 20.92 -5.68 -3.05
N MET A 185 19.84 -6.05 -2.35
CA MET A 185 19.92 -6.52 -0.97
C MET A 185 20.76 -7.78 -0.83
N LYS A 186 20.61 -8.77 -1.74
CA LYS A 186 21.45 -9.96 -1.77
C LYS A 186 22.93 -9.63 -1.98
N ASN A 187 23.24 -8.72 -2.89
CA ASN A 187 24.61 -8.28 -3.16
C ASN A 187 25.23 -7.59 -1.93
N LEU A 188 24.48 -6.72 -1.26
CA LEU A 188 24.90 -6.04 -0.03
C LEU A 188 25.17 -7.04 1.10
N ALA A 189 24.31 -8.04 1.29
CA ALA A 189 24.50 -9.07 2.28
C ALA A 189 25.72 -9.94 1.96
N ALA A 190 25.94 -10.30 0.70
CA ALA A 190 27.12 -11.03 0.24
C ALA A 190 28.45 -10.24 0.49
N GLU A 191 28.41 -8.91 0.51
CA GLU A 191 29.52 -8.05 0.91
C GLU A 191 29.68 -7.90 2.43
N GLY A 192 28.85 -8.57 3.23
CA GLY A 192 28.91 -8.59 4.70
C GLY A 192 28.05 -7.54 5.38
N LYS A 193 27.23 -6.77 4.67
CA LYS A 193 26.22 -5.89 5.27
C LYS A 193 25.12 -6.75 5.91
N SER A 194 24.61 -6.33 7.07
CA SER A 194 23.51 -7.00 7.77
C SER A 194 22.23 -6.22 7.54
N ILE A 195 21.17 -6.90 7.12
CA ILE A 195 19.95 -6.24 6.64
C ILE A 195 18.75 -6.63 7.49
N LEU A 196 18.02 -5.62 8.01
CA LEU A 196 16.68 -5.77 8.55
C LEU A 196 15.66 -5.32 7.50
N PHE A 197 14.86 -6.25 7.02
CA PHE A 197 13.88 -6.02 5.95
C PHE A 197 12.47 -6.15 6.50
N ILE A 198 11.73 -5.04 6.51
CA ILE A 198 10.34 -5.03 6.95
C ILE A 198 9.45 -5.10 5.72
N SER A 199 8.61 -6.11 5.65
CA SER A 199 7.57 -6.24 4.63
C SER A 199 6.38 -7.00 5.21
N HIS A 200 5.20 -6.76 4.65
CA HIS A 200 4.02 -7.59 4.86
C HIS A 200 3.74 -8.50 3.66
N LYS A 201 4.55 -8.39 2.59
CA LYS A 201 4.46 -9.18 1.35
C LYS A 201 5.28 -10.45 1.49
N LEU A 202 4.61 -11.58 1.68
CA LEU A 202 5.25 -12.87 1.93
C LEU A 202 6.17 -13.33 0.78
N ASN A 203 5.80 -13.03 -0.49
CA ASN A 203 6.61 -13.39 -1.65
C ASN A 203 7.98 -12.71 -1.61
N GLU A 204 8.05 -11.45 -1.23
CA GLU A 204 9.30 -10.70 -1.11
C GLU A 204 10.19 -11.33 -0.02
N ILE A 205 9.62 -11.60 1.16
CA ILE A 205 10.34 -12.21 2.28
C ILE A 205 10.89 -13.58 1.87
N MET A 206 10.06 -14.44 1.26
CA MET A 206 10.46 -15.77 0.80
C MET A 206 11.56 -15.73 -0.27
N SER A 207 11.65 -14.65 -1.05
CA SER A 207 12.63 -14.52 -2.14
C SER A 207 14.01 -14.06 -1.69
N VAL A 208 14.12 -13.32 -0.57
CA VAL A 208 15.36 -12.61 -0.23
C VAL A 208 15.88 -12.91 1.18
N ALA A 209 15.01 -13.21 2.16
CA ALA A 209 15.43 -13.32 3.54
C ALA A 209 16.02 -14.70 3.88
N ASP A 210 16.95 -14.72 4.83
CA ASP A 210 17.51 -15.94 5.41
C ASP A 210 16.64 -16.42 6.58
N ARG A 211 16.24 -15.48 7.45
CA ARG A 211 15.40 -15.73 8.61
C ARG A 211 14.28 -14.68 8.68
N CYS A 212 13.19 -15.05 9.34
CA CYS A 212 12.05 -14.16 9.54
C CYS A 212 11.59 -14.19 10.99
N THR A 213 11.51 -13.02 11.63
CA THR A 213 10.84 -12.85 12.92
C THR A 213 9.42 -12.34 12.70
N VAL A 214 8.46 -13.02 13.32
CA VAL A 214 7.04 -12.67 13.20
C VAL A 214 6.56 -11.95 14.44
N LEU A 215 5.95 -10.77 14.26
CA LEU A 215 5.27 -10.02 15.31
C LEU A 215 3.76 -10.05 15.09
N ARG A 216 3.00 -10.15 16.18
CA ARG A 216 1.55 -10.06 16.16
C ARG A 216 1.01 -9.32 17.38
N LYS A 217 0.29 -8.20 17.14
CA LYS A 217 -0.31 -7.36 18.21
C LYS A 217 0.71 -6.94 19.28
N GLY A 218 1.89 -6.50 18.84
CA GLY A 218 2.96 -6.05 19.73
C GLY A 218 3.74 -7.15 20.43
N LYS A 219 3.54 -8.43 20.08
CA LYS A 219 4.20 -9.59 20.72
C LYS A 219 5.07 -10.36 19.74
N TYR A 220 6.15 -10.91 20.23
CA TYR A 220 6.99 -11.87 19.51
C TYR A 220 6.27 -13.22 19.40
N ILE A 221 6.15 -13.74 18.17
CA ILE A 221 5.50 -15.03 17.89
C ILE A 221 6.54 -16.12 17.66
N GLY A 222 7.63 -15.80 16.98
CA GLY A 222 8.72 -16.73 16.68
C GLY A 222 9.65 -16.21 15.62
N THR A 223 10.80 -16.87 15.49
CA THR A 223 11.76 -16.65 14.39
C THR A 223 11.96 -17.97 13.68
N VAL A 224 11.84 -17.97 12.36
CA VAL A 224 11.99 -19.17 11.50
C VAL A 224 13.06 -18.97 10.45
N ASN A 225 13.66 -20.05 9.97
CA ASN A 225 14.52 -20.06 8.79
C ASN A 225 13.64 -20.11 7.54
N ILE A 226 13.88 -19.24 6.58
CA ILE A 226 13.06 -19.19 5.35
C ILE A 226 13.16 -20.48 4.55
N ALA A 227 14.33 -21.11 4.51
CA ALA A 227 14.52 -22.37 3.80
C ALA A 227 13.72 -23.57 4.39
N GLU A 228 13.22 -23.44 5.62
CA GLU A 228 12.55 -24.52 6.37
C GLU A 228 11.04 -24.23 6.60
N THR A 229 10.54 -23.09 6.13
CA THR A 229 9.15 -22.65 6.34
C THR A 229 8.40 -22.51 5.03
N SER A 230 7.09 -22.28 5.11
CA SER A 230 6.23 -22.03 3.96
C SER A 230 5.49 -20.71 4.07
N ARG A 231 4.93 -20.24 2.96
CA ARG A 231 4.08 -19.04 2.90
C ARG A 231 2.85 -19.20 3.81
N GLU A 232 2.26 -20.38 3.85
CA GLU A 232 1.10 -20.71 4.67
C GLU A 232 1.45 -20.65 6.16
N GLU A 233 2.62 -21.16 6.55
CA GLU A 233 3.09 -21.13 7.94
C GLU A 233 3.37 -19.71 8.40
N LEU A 234 4.10 -18.90 7.61
CA LEU A 234 4.35 -17.48 7.91
C LEU A 234 3.04 -16.70 8.05
N SER A 235 2.09 -16.94 7.16
CA SER A 235 0.76 -16.33 7.22
C SER A 235 0.00 -16.71 8.48
N ARG A 236 0.00 -18.00 8.83
CA ARG A 236 -0.64 -18.50 10.07
C ARG A 236 -0.01 -17.88 11.31
N MET A 237 1.32 -17.76 11.37
CA MET A 237 2.02 -17.08 12.47
C MET A 237 1.61 -15.61 12.58
N MET A 238 1.51 -14.92 11.43
CA MET A 238 1.19 -13.50 11.34
C MET A 238 -0.25 -13.21 11.76
N VAL A 239 -1.23 -13.95 11.21
CA VAL A 239 -2.67 -13.72 11.43
C VAL A 239 -3.20 -14.47 12.67
N GLY A 240 -2.62 -15.63 12.98
CA GLY A 240 -3.03 -16.49 14.10
C GLY A 240 -4.14 -17.49 13.77
N ARG A 241 -4.49 -17.63 12.50
CA ARG A 241 -5.39 -18.64 11.93
C ARG A 241 -4.91 -18.99 10.53
N ASP A 242 -5.44 -20.05 9.97
CA ASP A 242 -5.22 -20.35 8.56
C ASP A 242 -5.85 -19.27 7.68
N VAL A 243 -5.15 -18.89 6.63
CA VAL A 243 -5.57 -17.88 5.65
C VAL A 243 -5.65 -18.53 4.29
N GLU A 244 -6.78 -18.38 3.62
CA GLU A 244 -6.94 -18.77 2.23
C GLU A 244 -6.44 -17.64 1.31
N PHE A 245 -5.28 -17.84 0.69
CA PHE A 245 -4.78 -16.90 -0.32
C PHE A 245 -5.47 -17.09 -1.67
N ALA A 246 -5.94 -18.30 -1.96
CA ALA A 246 -6.66 -18.58 -3.18
C ALA A 246 -8.08 -18.02 -3.08
N VAL A 247 -8.42 -17.11 -3.96
CA VAL A 247 -9.79 -16.63 -4.07
C VAL A 247 -10.60 -17.65 -4.86
N HIS A 248 -11.45 -18.42 -4.15
CA HIS A 248 -12.39 -19.30 -4.82
C HIS A 248 -13.49 -18.47 -5.45
N LYS A 249 -13.59 -18.52 -6.77
CA LYS A 249 -14.67 -17.88 -7.53
C LYS A 249 -15.22 -18.84 -8.59
N GLU A 250 -16.54 -18.80 -8.75
CA GLU A 250 -17.21 -19.53 -9.81
C GLU A 250 -16.80 -19.00 -11.21
N PRO A 251 -16.89 -19.79 -12.27
CA PRO A 251 -16.67 -19.28 -13.62
C PRO A 251 -17.58 -18.08 -13.90
N SER A 252 -17.00 -17.00 -14.39
CA SER A 252 -17.73 -15.78 -14.74
C SER A 252 -18.81 -16.09 -15.79
N LYS A 253 -20.01 -15.51 -15.62
CA LYS A 253 -21.13 -15.59 -16.55
C LYS A 253 -21.60 -14.17 -16.89
N PRO A 254 -20.85 -13.43 -17.68
CA PRO A 254 -21.18 -12.06 -18.03
C PRO A 254 -22.56 -11.98 -18.72
N LYS A 255 -23.38 -11.05 -18.27
CA LYS A 255 -24.73 -10.79 -18.81
C LYS A 255 -24.76 -9.45 -19.54
N ASP A 256 -25.81 -8.69 -19.36
CA ASP A 256 -26.01 -7.40 -20.00
C ASP A 256 -24.96 -6.37 -19.54
N PRO A 257 -24.62 -5.40 -20.42
CA PRO A 257 -23.75 -4.28 -20.06
C PRO A 257 -24.41 -3.40 -18.99
N ILE A 258 -23.70 -3.20 -17.87
CA ILE A 258 -24.13 -2.30 -16.80
C ILE A 258 -23.45 -0.92 -16.96
N LEU A 259 -22.14 -0.90 -17.18
CA LEU A 259 -21.37 0.32 -17.47
C LEU A 259 -20.86 0.25 -18.90
N VAL A 260 -21.13 1.30 -19.69
CA VAL A 260 -20.53 1.49 -21.01
C VAL A 260 -19.86 2.86 -21.04
N VAL A 261 -18.59 2.87 -21.38
CA VAL A 261 -17.75 4.07 -21.52
C VAL A 261 -17.31 4.18 -22.97
N GLU A 262 -17.56 5.31 -23.59
CA GLU A 262 -17.27 5.57 -25.01
C GLU A 262 -16.45 6.86 -25.17
N GLY A 263 -15.20 6.74 -25.62
CA GLY A 263 -14.34 7.87 -25.98
C GLY A 263 -14.03 8.84 -24.81
N MET A 264 -13.98 8.33 -23.59
CA MET A 264 -13.82 9.16 -22.38
C MET A 264 -12.47 9.85 -22.35
N THR A 265 -12.49 11.17 -22.18
CA THR A 265 -11.31 12.03 -22.03
C THR A 265 -11.48 12.92 -20.80
N VAL A 266 -10.46 12.96 -19.94
CA VAL A 266 -10.42 13.77 -18.71
C VAL A 266 -9.12 14.56 -18.67
N ALA A 267 -9.21 15.86 -18.37
CA ALA A 267 -8.04 16.73 -18.23
C ALA A 267 -7.21 16.39 -17.00
N SER A 268 -5.89 16.57 -17.07
CA SER A 268 -5.02 16.54 -15.92
C SER A 268 -5.13 17.85 -15.12
N LYS A 269 -5.11 17.76 -13.79
CA LYS A 269 -5.02 18.93 -12.91
C LYS A 269 -3.59 19.41 -12.69
N LEU A 270 -2.62 18.54 -12.92
CA LEU A 270 -1.21 18.80 -12.65
C LEU A 270 -0.46 19.27 -13.90
N HIS A 271 -0.90 18.84 -15.07
CA HIS A 271 -0.22 19.08 -16.33
C HIS A 271 -1.20 19.65 -17.36
N ASN A 272 -0.67 20.37 -18.32
CA ASN A 272 -1.46 21.00 -19.40
C ASN A 272 -1.80 20.00 -20.54
N ASN A 273 -2.21 18.77 -20.16
CA ASN A 273 -2.56 17.67 -21.04
C ASN A 273 -3.76 16.87 -20.50
N ASN A 274 -4.22 15.89 -21.26
CA ASN A 274 -5.25 14.98 -20.80
C ASN A 274 -4.63 13.81 -20.03
N ALA A 275 -5.12 13.56 -18.80
CA ALA A 275 -4.74 12.41 -17.98
C ALA A 275 -5.40 11.11 -18.46
N VAL A 276 -6.61 11.21 -19.07
CA VAL A 276 -7.33 10.11 -19.70
C VAL A 276 -7.60 10.50 -21.15
N LYS A 277 -7.25 9.60 -22.09
CA LYS A 277 -7.24 9.89 -23.54
C LYS A 277 -8.10 8.89 -24.30
N ASN A 278 -9.32 9.28 -24.68
CA ASN A 278 -10.22 8.51 -25.54
C ASN A 278 -10.44 7.04 -25.11
N ILE A 279 -10.64 6.80 -23.80
CA ILE A 279 -10.83 5.46 -23.26
C ILE A 279 -12.26 4.96 -23.55
N SER A 280 -12.35 3.70 -24.02
CA SER A 280 -13.62 3.01 -24.22
C SER A 280 -13.55 1.59 -23.65
N PHE A 281 -14.54 1.23 -22.85
CA PHE A 281 -14.70 -0.13 -22.32
C PHE A 281 -16.11 -0.36 -21.79
N THR A 282 -16.40 -1.62 -21.47
CA THR A 282 -17.71 -2.05 -20.93
C THR A 282 -17.50 -2.93 -19.72
N VAL A 283 -18.34 -2.79 -18.69
CA VAL A 283 -18.43 -3.73 -17.56
C VAL A 283 -19.82 -4.34 -17.54
N ARG A 284 -19.87 -5.68 -17.52
CA ARG A 284 -21.12 -6.45 -17.58
C ARG A 284 -21.55 -6.95 -16.21
N ALA A 285 -22.82 -7.22 -16.04
CA ALA A 285 -23.33 -7.90 -14.86
C ALA A 285 -22.67 -9.28 -14.72
N GLY A 286 -22.21 -9.63 -13.52
CA GLY A 286 -21.58 -10.92 -13.23
C GLY A 286 -20.12 -11.02 -13.69
N GLU A 287 -19.41 -9.89 -13.93
CA GLU A 287 -17.98 -9.88 -14.18
C GLU A 287 -17.22 -8.88 -13.28
N ILE A 288 -15.97 -9.18 -13.00
CA ILE A 288 -14.99 -8.25 -12.45
C ILE A 288 -14.05 -7.84 -13.59
N VAL A 289 -14.13 -6.57 -14.00
CA VAL A 289 -13.15 -5.94 -14.90
C VAL A 289 -12.16 -5.18 -14.04
N CYS A 290 -10.88 -5.48 -14.20
CA CYS A 290 -9.84 -4.74 -13.51
C CYS A 290 -9.13 -3.77 -14.45
N ILE A 291 -8.90 -2.55 -13.97
CA ILE A 291 -7.95 -1.60 -14.58
C ILE A 291 -6.64 -1.71 -13.82
N ALA A 292 -5.64 -2.29 -14.47
CA ALA A 292 -4.29 -2.47 -13.97
C ALA A 292 -3.36 -1.40 -14.56
N GLY A 293 -2.39 -0.93 -13.79
CA GLY A 293 -1.39 0.04 -14.25
C GLY A 293 -0.52 0.51 -13.09
N ILE A 294 0.55 1.24 -13.37
CA ILE A 294 1.40 1.89 -12.38
C ILE A 294 0.72 3.18 -11.93
N ASP A 295 0.93 3.58 -10.69
CA ASP A 295 0.38 4.83 -10.14
C ASP A 295 0.75 6.05 -11.03
N GLY A 296 -0.20 6.97 -11.20
CA GLY A 296 -0.02 8.16 -12.03
C GLY A 296 -0.33 7.98 -13.52
N ASN A 297 -0.79 6.82 -13.97
CA ASN A 297 -1.15 6.57 -15.38
C ASN A 297 -2.58 6.99 -15.76
N GLY A 298 -3.29 7.77 -14.92
CA GLY A 298 -4.62 8.29 -15.19
C GLY A 298 -5.76 7.50 -14.55
N GLN A 299 -5.49 6.49 -13.72
CA GLN A 299 -6.52 5.70 -13.02
C GLN A 299 -7.41 6.58 -12.15
N THR A 300 -6.82 7.49 -11.37
CA THR A 300 -7.55 8.39 -10.46
C THR A 300 -8.49 9.31 -11.24
N GLU A 301 -8.02 9.93 -12.32
CA GLU A 301 -8.81 10.82 -13.16
C GLU A 301 -9.92 10.04 -13.89
N LEU A 302 -9.64 8.82 -14.34
CA LEU A 302 -10.66 7.93 -14.92
C LEU A 302 -11.80 7.69 -13.93
N ILE A 303 -11.47 7.33 -12.68
CA ILE A 303 -12.47 7.10 -11.64
C ILE A 303 -13.22 8.39 -11.27
N TYR A 304 -12.52 9.52 -11.19
CA TYR A 304 -13.18 10.81 -10.89
C TYR A 304 -14.16 11.23 -11.99
N GLY A 305 -13.83 11.01 -13.24
CA GLY A 305 -14.77 11.22 -14.36
C GLY A 305 -15.96 10.26 -14.30
N LEU A 306 -15.72 8.94 -14.04
CA LEU A 306 -16.78 7.95 -13.90
C LEU A 306 -17.72 8.25 -12.75
N THR A 307 -17.21 8.69 -11.61
CA THR A 307 -18.01 9.00 -10.42
C THR A 307 -18.63 10.39 -10.43
N GLY A 308 -18.19 11.27 -11.33
CA GLY A 308 -18.66 12.65 -11.48
C GLY A 308 -17.98 13.63 -10.50
N LEU A 309 -16.83 13.26 -9.95
CA LEU A 309 -15.96 14.15 -9.17
C LEU A 309 -15.22 15.14 -10.07
N GLU A 310 -14.93 14.75 -11.31
CA GLU A 310 -14.35 15.59 -12.35
C GLU A 310 -15.23 15.59 -13.62
N PRO A 311 -15.32 16.72 -14.33
CA PRO A 311 -16.02 16.77 -15.62
C PRO A 311 -15.23 16.05 -16.70
N LEU A 312 -15.95 15.55 -17.73
CA LEU A 312 -15.32 15.03 -18.92
C LEU A 312 -15.08 16.15 -19.93
N GLU A 313 -13.93 16.11 -20.60
CA GLU A 313 -13.65 16.92 -21.78
C GLU A 313 -14.45 16.40 -22.99
N SER A 314 -14.51 15.07 -23.14
CA SER A 314 -15.27 14.41 -24.20
C SER A 314 -15.65 12.98 -23.80
N GLY A 315 -16.52 12.36 -24.59
CA GLY A 315 -16.97 10.99 -24.41
C GLY A 315 -18.35 10.89 -23.78
N LYS A 316 -18.77 9.64 -23.57
CA LYS A 316 -20.10 9.31 -23.04
C LYS A 316 -20.01 8.18 -22.01
N ILE A 317 -20.80 8.29 -20.95
CA ILE A 317 -20.94 7.24 -19.92
C ILE A 317 -22.41 6.83 -19.82
N THR A 318 -22.66 5.54 -19.97
CA THR A 318 -23.97 4.95 -19.81
C THR A 318 -23.97 3.96 -18.66
N LEU A 319 -24.90 4.10 -17.70
CA LEU A 319 -25.10 3.20 -16.57
C LEU A 319 -26.50 2.62 -16.62
N CYS A 320 -26.63 1.28 -16.61
CA CYS A 320 -27.92 0.59 -16.72
C CYS A 320 -28.78 1.11 -17.88
N GLY A 321 -28.17 1.39 -19.03
CA GLY A 321 -28.85 1.92 -20.22
C GLY A 321 -29.18 3.41 -20.18
N GLN A 322 -28.86 4.13 -19.11
CA GLN A 322 -29.11 5.57 -18.96
C GLN A 322 -27.82 6.38 -19.14
N ASP A 323 -27.89 7.47 -19.89
CA ASP A 323 -26.78 8.41 -20.04
C ASP A 323 -26.57 9.18 -18.74
N ILE A 324 -25.40 9.00 -18.13
CA ILE A 324 -24.99 9.66 -16.88
C ILE A 324 -23.83 10.63 -17.07
N THR A 325 -23.46 10.93 -18.32
CA THR A 325 -22.26 11.74 -18.65
C THR A 325 -22.21 13.05 -17.86
N ARG A 326 -23.36 13.74 -17.75
CA ARG A 326 -23.47 15.00 -16.99
C ARG A 326 -24.29 14.87 -15.70
N ALA A 327 -24.64 13.64 -15.30
CA ALA A 327 -25.42 13.43 -14.10
C ALA A 327 -24.62 13.77 -12.84
N PRO A 328 -25.21 14.44 -11.85
CA PRO A 328 -24.54 14.71 -10.58
C PRO A 328 -24.32 13.41 -9.79
N ILE A 329 -23.35 13.43 -8.86
CA ILE A 329 -22.92 12.29 -8.04
C ILE A 329 -24.11 11.55 -7.39
N ARG A 330 -25.04 12.31 -6.78
CA ARG A 330 -26.24 11.71 -6.14
C ARG A 330 -27.10 10.91 -7.14
N GLN A 331 -27.28 11.41 -8.35
CA GLN A 331 -28.06 10.71 -9.37
C GLN A 331 -27.36 9.42 -9.80
N ARG A 332 -26.03 9.43 -9.98
CA ARG A 332 -25.24 8.22 -10.27
C ARG A 332 -25.39 7.17 -9.17
N SER A 333 -25.32 7.60 -7.90
CA SER A 333 -25.54 6.72 -6.76
C SER A 333 -26.96 6.13 -6.70
N LEU A 334 -27.98 6.94 -6.97
CA LEU A 334 -29.39 6.48 -7.02
C LEU A 334 -29.68 5.53 -8.18
N LEU A 335 -28.90 5.59 -9.26
CA LEU A 335 -28.96 4.66 -10.39
C LEU A 335 -28.20 3.34 -10.13
N GLY A 336 -27.67 3.16 -8.94
CA GLY A 336 -27.02 1.92 -8.52
C GLY A 336 -25.48 1.92 -8.64
N MET A 337 -24.82 3.09 -8.70
CA MET A 337 -23.37 3.17 -8.61
C MET A 337 -22.92 3.27 -7.15
N SER A 338 -22.05 2.37 -6.71
CA SER A 338 -21.31 2.46 -5.44
C SER A 338 -19.82 2.59 -5.69
N HIS A 339 -19.13 3.32 -4.81
CA HIS A 339 -17.71 3.61 -4.95
C HIS A 339 -16.96 3.43 -3.63
N ILE A 340 -16.03 2.48 -3.61
CA ILE A 340 -15.03 2.31 -2.57
C ILE A 340 -13.81 3.10 -3.05
N PRO A 341 -13.48 4.25 -2.43
CA PRO A 341 -12.41 5.13 -2.91
C PRO A 341 -11.03 4.63 -2.52
N GLU A 342 -10.02 5.05 -3.27
CA GLU A 342 -8.61 4.80 -3.00
C GLU A 342 -8.17 5.35 -1.63
N ASP A 343 -8.48 6.62 -1.38
CA ASP A 343 -8.16 7.27 -0.11
C ASP A 343 -9.40 7.29 0.80
N ARG A 344 -9.38 6.40 1.80
CA ARG A 344 -10.45 6.26 2.79
C ARG A 344 -10.63 7.47 3.68
N HIS A 345 -9.56 8.28 3.89
CA HIS A 345 -9.59 9.46 4.75
C HIS A 345 -10.07 10.72 4.01
N LYS A 346 -9.71 10.83 2.74
CA LYS A 346 -10.08 11.99 1.91
C LYS A 346 -11.50 11.86 1.34
N HIS A 347 -11.87 10.65 0.89
CA HIS A 347 -13.10 10.42 0.14
C HIS A 347 -14.01 9.34 0.74
N GLY A 348 -13.50 8.50 1.66
CA GLY A 348 -14.24 7.37 2.21
C GLY A 348 -15.07 7.73 3.43
N LEU A 349 -14.49 8.36 4.43
CA LEU A 349 -15.09 8.65 5.72
C LEU A 349 -14.90 10.11 6.14
N VAL A 350 -15.86 10.65 6.86
CA VAL A 350 -15.67 11.87 7.66
C VAL A 350 -15.09 11.44 9.01
N LEU A 351 -13.78 11.61 9.19
CA LEU A 351 -13.03 11.02 10.30
C LEU A 351 -13.51 11.45 11.68
N ASP A 352 -14.01 12.68 11.82
CA ASP A 352 -14.49 13.23 13.09
C ASP A 352 -15.97 12.90 13.38
N TYR A 353 -16.66 12.25 12.44
CA TYR A 353 -18.02 11.76 12.62
C TYR A 353 -18.02 10.38 13.27
N THR A 354 -19.15 10.06 13.91
CA THR A 354 -19.40 8.72 14.42
C THR A 354 -19.56 7.70 13.30
N LEU A 355 -19.40 6.43 13.62
CA LEU A 355 -19.58 5.34 12.67
C LEU A 355 -21.03 5.32 12.13
N GLU A 356 -22.05 5.56 13.01
CA GLU A 356 -23.45 5.61 12.57
C GLU A 356 -23.72 6.76 11.59
N ASP A 357 -23.10 7.93 11.79
CA ASP A 357 -23.26 9.07 10.88
C ASP A 357 -22.57 8.79 9.53
N ASN A 358 -21.38 8.15 9.54
CA ASN A 358 -20.69 7.74 8.32
C ASN A 358 -21.45 6.68 7.53
N MET A 359 -22.13 5.74 8.19
CA MET A 359 -22.90 4.69 7.51
C MET A 359 -24.11 5.22 6.75
N VAL A 360 -24.75 6.29 7.24
CA VAL A 360 -25.91 6.90 6.56
C VAL A 360 -25.54 8.11 5.70
N LEU A 361 -24.28 8.50 5.62
CA LEU A 361 -23.81 9.75 4.99
C LEU A 361 -24.36 9.96 3.57
N GLN A 362 -24.50 8.90 2.78
CA GLN A 362 -25.00 8.98 1.41
C GLN A 362 -26.51 8.71 1.30
N ARG A 363 -27.18 8.33 2.39
CA ARG A 363 -28.59 7.90 2.44
C ARG A 363 -29.44 8.66 3.47
N TYR A 364 -28.88 9.64 4.18
CA TYR A 364 -29.53 10.37 5.28
C TYR A 364 -30.88 10.98 4.87
N PHE A 365 -31.08 11.27 3.58
CA PHE A 365 -32.31 11.86 3.03
C PHE A 365 -33.43 10.84 2.78
N GLU A 366 -33.15 9.55 2.90
CA GLU A 366 -34.17 8.50 2.70
C GLU A 366 -35.25 8.56 3.82
N PRO A 367 -36.52 8.27 3.49
CA PRO A 367 -37.62 8.37 4.45
C PRO A 367 -37.45 7.53 5.72
N GLN A 368 -36.62 6.49 5.68
CA GLN A 368 -36.32 5.68 6.86
C GLN A 368 -35.43 6.43 7.86
N PHE A 369 -34.56 7.35 7.41
CA PHE A 369 -33.59 8.07 8.23
C PHE A 369 -33.99 9.51 8.52
N VAL A 370 -34.93 10.08 7.76
CA VAL A 370 -35.39 11.46 7.95
C VAL A 370 -36.91 11.51 8.13
N SER A 371 -37.39 12.38 9.00
CA SER A 371 -38.83 12.65 9.18
C SER A 371 -39.33 13.58 8.07
N LYS A 372 -40.68 13.66 7.89
CA LYS A 372 -41.29 14.62 6.97
C LYS A 372 -40.96 16.09 7.30
N ALA A 373 -40.60 16.37 8.54
CA ALA A 373 -40.19 17.71 9.00
C ALA A 373 -38.67 17.98 8.85
N GLY A 374 -37.90 17.06 8.23
CA GLY A 374 -36.48 17.20 7.98
C GLY A 374 -35.57 16.79 9.13
N PHE A 375 -36.08 16.28 10.24
CA PHE A 375 -35.27 15.84 11.37
C PHE A 375 -34.78 14.40 11.19
N LEU A 376 -33.49 14.17 11.50
CA LEU A 376 -32.91 12.83 11.47
C LEU A 376 -33.50 11.92 12.56
N LYS A 377 -33.84 10.72 12.18
CA LYS A 377 -34.36 9.66 13.06
C LYS A 377 -33.20 8.90 13.71
N ARG A 378 -32.56 9.47 14.72
CA ARG A 378 -31.34 8.93 15.36
C ARG A 378 -31.46 7.46 15.79
N LYS A 379 -32.64 7.03 16.29
CA LYS A 379 -32.87 5.63 16.64
C LYS A 379 -32.76 4.70 15.42
N ALA A 380 -33.41 5.04 14.32
CA ALA A 380 -33.35 4.24 13.07
C ALA A 380 -31.93 4.20 12.48
N ILE A 381 -31.20 5.32 12.53
CA ILE A 381 -29.79 5.41 12.11
C ILE A 381 -28.93 4.47 12.94
N ARG A 382 -29.10 4.46 14.26
CA ARG A 382 -28.35 3.60 15.19
C ARG A 382 -28.66 2.11 14.97
N GLU A 383 -29.93 1.76 14.80
CA GLU A 383 -30.35 0.37 14.48
C GLU A 383 -29.74 -0.09 13.16
N TYR A 384 -29.78 0.75 12.14
CA TYR A 384 -29.15 0.50 10.85
C TYR A 384 -27.63 0.29 10.98
N ALA A 385 -26.93 1.18 11.69
CA ALA A 385 -25.51 1.07 11.90
C ALA A 385 -25.13 -0.20 12.69
N ASN A 386 -25.87 -0.56 13.74
CA ASN A 386 -25.63 -1.79 14.48
C ASN A 386 -25.77 -3.03 13.57
N ARG A 387 -26.78 -3.09 12.71
CA ARG A 387 -26.94 -4.18 11.74
C ARG A 387 -25.73 -4.29 10.81
N LEU A 388 -25.24 -3.18 10.27
CA LEU A 388 -24.06 -3.20 9.40
C LEU A 388 -22.78 -3.58 10.15
N ILE A 389 -22.62 -3.10 11.37
CA ILE A 389 -21.47 -3.45 12.24
C ILE A 389 -21.40 -4.96 12.45
N GLU A 390 -22.54 -5.59 12.76
CA GLU A 390 -22.64 -7.03 12.99
C GLU A 390 -22.45 -7.81 11.68
N GLN A 391 -23.18 -7.45 10.63
CA GLN A 391 -23.17 -8.16 9.34
C GLN A 391 -21.80 -8.15 8.66
N TYR A 392 -21.03 -7.06 8.79
CA TYR A 392 -19.75 -6.87 8.12
C TYR A 392 -18.54 -6.98 9.07
N ASP A 393 -18.74 -7.49 10.29
CA ASP A 393 -17.68 -7.67 11.30
C ASP A 393 -16.81 -6.40 11.47
N VAL A 394 -17.47 -5.24 11.61
CA VAL A 394 -16.78 -3.96 11.85
C VAL A 394 -16.47 -3.84 13.33
N ARG A 395 -15.21 -3.93 13.71
CA ARG A 395 -14.80 -3.81 15.12
C ARG A 395 -14.61 -2.34 15.49
N SER A 396 -15.34 -1.91 16.50
CA SER A 396 -15.33 -0.53 17.00
C SER A 396 -15.40 -0.53 18.53
N GLY A 397 -14.68 0.39 19.18
CA GLY A 397 -14.54 0.42 20.64
C GLY A 397 -15.82 0.73 21.40
N GLN A 398 -16.72 1.52 20.79
CA GLN A 398 -17.98 1.97 21.39
C GLN A 398 -19.20 1.69 20.48
N GLY A 399 -19.07 0.70 19.58
CA GLY A 399 -20.15 0.39 18.61
C GLY A 399 -20.41 1.56 17.66
N PRO A 400 -21.68 1.86 17.33
CA PRO A 400 -22.04 2.85 16.33
C PRO A 400 -21.64 4.29 16.67
N VAL A 401 -21.38 4.62 17.94
CA VAL A 401 -20.97 5.96 18.37
C VAL A 401 -19.45 6.16 18.36
N THR A 402 -18.68 5.14 17.98
CA THR A 402 -17.23 5.25 17.81
C THR A 402 -16.90 6.30 16.75
N VAL A 403 -16.01 7.25 17.07
CA VAL A 403 -15.50 8.22 16.11
C VAL A 403 -14.60 7.50 15.11
N ALA A 404 -14.82 7.70 13.81
CA ALA A 404 -14.15 6.96 12.74
C ALA A 404 -12.62 7.08 12.78
N ARG A 405 -12.07 8.21 13.19
CA ARG A 405 -10.62 8.47 13.36
C ARG A 405 -9.95 7.49 14.33
N SER A 406 -10.66 7.01 15.35
CA SER A 406 -10.12 6.12 16.38
C SER A 406 -10.07 4.65 15.96
N MET A 407 -10.61 4.32 14.79
CA MET A 407 -10.66 2.95 14.28
C MET A 407 -9.38 2.57 13.51
N SER A 408 -9.04 1.28 13.49
CA SER A 408 -7.96 0.79 12.64
C SER A 408 -8.34 0.90 11.15
N GLY A 409 -7.33 1.01 10.27
CA GLY A 409 -7.53 1.12 8.81
C GLY A 409 -8.39 -0.01 8.23
N GLY A 410 -8.20 -1.26 8.69
CA GLY A 410 -9.01 -2.40 8.26
C GLY A 410 -10.49 -2.27 8.67
N ASN A 411 -10.78 -1.77 9.87
CA ASN A 411 -12.16 -1.55 10.29
C ASN A 411 -12.80 -0.32 9.63
N GLN A 412 -12.03 0.73 9.35
CA GLN A 412 -12.48 1.85 8.52
C GLN A 412 -12.88 1.38 7.12
N GLN A 413 -12.06 0.53 6.51
CA GLN A 413 -12.34 -0.04 5.19
C GLN A 413 -13.58 -0.96 5.20
N LYS A 414 -13.72 -1.82 6.22
CA LYS A 414 -14.92 -2.64 6.40
C LYS A 414 -16.18 -1.77 6.53
N ALA A 415 -16.11 -0.63 7.22
CA ALA A 415 -17.23 0.30 7.34
C ALA A 415 -17.62 0.94 6.00
N ILE A 416 -16.64 1.32 5.17
CA ILE A 416 -16.87 1.83 3.82
C ILE A 416 -17.55 0.73 2.96
N ILE A 417 -16.97 -0.47 2.96
CA ILE A 417 -17.52 -1.62 2.21
C ILE A 417 -18.94 -1.94 2.64
N ALA A 418 -19.19 -1.99 3.95
CA ALA A 418 -20.54 -2.22 4.49
C ALA A 418 -21.54 -1.18 3.96
N ARG A 419 -21.19 0.11 4.01
CA ARG A 419 -22.02 1.19 3.48
C ARG A 419 -22.26 1.07 1.98
N GLU A 420 -21.23 0.78 1.21
CA GLU A 420 -21.33 0.75 -0.26
C GLU A 420 -22.05 -0.50 -0.78
N ILE A 421 -21.85 -1.66 -0.17
CA ILE A 421 -22.49 -2.92 -0.57
C ILE A 421 -23.94 -3.00 -0.09
N ASP A 422 -24.28 -2.48 1.10
CA ASP A 422 -25.64 -2.51 1.63
C ASP A 422 -26.64 -1.67 0.81
N LYS A 423 -26.14 -0.82 -0.07
CA LYS A 423 -26.99 -0.11 -1.06
C LYS A 423 -27.52 -1.03 -2.16
N ASP A 424 -27.04 -2.27 -2.23
CA ASP A 424 -27.32 -3.23 -3.31
C ASP A 424 -27.04 -2.65 -4.72
N PRO A 425 -25.79 -2.24 -4.99
CA PRO A 425 -25.47 -1.54 -6.24
C PRO A 425 -25.56 -2.45 -7.47
N GLU A 426 -25.88 -1.86 -8.63
CA GLU A 426 -25.71 -2.52 -9.94
C GLU A 426 -24.26 -2.50 -10.41
N LEU A 427 -23.52 -1.44 -10.06
CA LEU A 427 -22.10 -1.26 -10.33
C LEU A 427 -21.36 -0.95 -9.03
N LEU A 428 -20.41 -1.80 -8.65
CA LEU A 428 -19.43 -1.54 -7.59
C LEU A 428 -18.11 -1.13 -8.21
N ILE A 429 -17.67 0.11 -7.97
CA ILE A 429 -16.33 0.59 -8.29
C ILE A 429 -15.47 0.43 -7.04
N ALA A 430 -14.42 -0.39 -7.09
CA ALA A 430 -13.50 -0.62 -5.98
C ALA A 430 -12.09 -0.19 -6.39
N VAL A 431 -11.59 0.89 -5.77
CA VAL A 431 -10.28 1.47 -6.10
C VAL A 431 -9.31 1.16 -4.98
N GLN A 432 -8.28 0.38 -5.29
CA GLN A 432 -7.26 -0.08 -4.34
C GLN A 432 -7.87 -0.52 -2.98
N PRO A 433 -8.89 -1.41 -3.00
CA PRO A 433 -9.73 -1.66 -1.84
C PRO A 433 -8.96 -2.27 -0.67
N THR A 434 -7.78 -2.84 -0.93
CA THR A 434 -6.94 -3.54 0.05
C THR A 434 -5.68 -2.78 0.44
N ARG A 435 -5.44 -1.60 -0.15
CA ARG A 435 -4.23 -0.80 0.06
C ARG A 435 -3.96 -0.52 1.54
N GLY A 436 -2.77 -0.95 2.00
CA GLY A 436 -2.31 -0.70 3.37
C GLY A 436 -3.10 -1.45 4.44
N LEU A 437 -3.69 -2.60 4.11
CA LEU A 437 -4.44 -3.43 5.04
C LEU A 437 -3.67 -4.70 5.40
N ASP A 438 -4.08 -5.33 6.49
CA ASP A 438 -3.58 -6.63 6.89
C ASP A 438 -4.20 -7.77 6.06
N VAL A 439 -3.53 -8.93 6.04
CA VAL A 439 -3.95 -10.09 5.23
C VAL A 439 -5.35 -10.57 5.58
N GLY A 440 -5.74 -10.50 6.85
CA GLY A 440 -7.08 -10.90 7.28
C GLY A 440 -8.18 -9.97 6.73
N ALA A 441 -7.90 -8.66 6.66
CA ALA A 441 -8.79 -7.68 6.05
C ALA A 441 -8.82 -7.85 4.52
N ILE A 442 -7.68 -8.12 3.88
CA ILE A 442 -7.58 -8.39 2.43
C ILE A 442 -8.46 -9.57 2.04
N GLU A 443 -8.29 -10.73 2.72
CA GLU A 443 -9.11 -11.92 2.48
C GLU A 443 -10.60 -11.61 2.58
N TYR A 444 -11.00 -10.88 3.62
CA TYR A 444 -12.40 -10.50 3.82
C TYR A 444 -12.94 -9.65 2.67
N ILE A 445 -12.17 -8.64 2.23
CA ILE A 445 -12.55 -7.71 1.17
C ILE A 445 -12.67 -8.44 -0.17
N HIS A 446 -11.72 -9.31 -0.49
CA HIS A 446 -11.78 -10.14 -1.69
C HIS A 446 -13.04 -10.98 -1.73
N LYS A 447 -13.41 -11.64 -0.61
CA LYS A 447 -14.66 -12.39 -0.50
C LYS A 447 -15.89 -11.53 -0.75
N GLN A 448 -15.92 -10.28 -0.24
CA GLN A 448 -17.04 -9.37 -0.48
C GLN A 448 -17.15 -8.94 -1.95
N ILE A 449 -16.02 -8.62 -2.61
CA ILE A 449 -15.98 -8.25 -4.02
C ILE A 449 -16.47 -9.41 -4.91
N VAL A 450 -15.95 -10.62 -4.67
CA VAL A 450 -16.38 -11.81 -5.41
C VAL A 450 -17.86 -12.11 -5.18
N ALA A 451 -18.37 -11.97 -3.94
CA ALA A 451 -19.77 -12.16 -3.63
C ALA A 451 -20.68 -11.20 -4.41
N GLN A 452 -20.27 -9.95 -4.63
CA GLN A 452 -21.02 -9.00 -5.47
C GLN A 452 -21.09 -9.49 -6.94
N ARG A 453 -19.94 -9.92 -7.51
CA ARG A 453 -19.91 -10.49 -8.86
C ARG A 453 -20.80 -11.73 -8.97
N ASP A 454 -20.70 -12.66 -8.02
CA ASP A 454 -21.44 -13.92 -8.03
C ASP A 454 -22.97 -13.70 -7.83
N ALA A 455 -23.34 -12.61 -7.14
CA ALA A 455 -24.72 -12.11 -7.07
C ALA A 455 -25.22 -11.49 -8.40
N GLY A 456 -24.36 -11.42 -9.43
CA GLY A 456 -24.69 -10.89 -10.76
C GLY A 456 -24.51 -9.39 -10.89
N LYS A 457 -23.81 -8.73 -9.96
CA LYS A 457 -23.48 -7.30 -10.05
C LYS A 457 -22.25 -7.08 -10.96
N ALA A 458 -22.13 -5.88 -11.53
CA ALA A 458 -20.95 -5.47 -12.24
C ALA A 458 -19.90 -4.93 -11.26
N VAL A 459 -18.65 -5.31 -11.41
CA VAL A 459 -17.55 -4.82 -10.57
C VAL A 459 -16.45 -4.23 -11.45
N LEU A 460 -16.10 -2.97 -11.20
CA LEU A 460 -14.92 -2.31 -11.74
C LEU A 460 -13.87 -2.21 -10.63
N LEU A 461 -12.84 -3.03 -10.72
CA LEU A 461 -11.71 -3.03 -9.81
C LEU A 461 -10.59 -2.15 -10.38
N VAL A 462 -9.96 -1.33 -9.56
CA VAL A 462 -8.68 -0.67 -9.89
C VAL A 462 -7.67 -1.10 -8.85
N SER A 463 -6.61 -1.76 -9.26
CA SER A 463 -5.57 -2.24 -8.35
C SER A 463 -4.18 -2.09 -8.96
N LEU A 464 -3.21 -1.79 -8.11
CA LEU A 464 -1.78 -1.76 -8.42
C LEU A 464 -1.10 -3.08 -8.02
N GLU A 465 -1.77 -3.91 -7.20
CA GLU A 465 -1.23 -5.17 -6.70
C GLU A 465 -1.51 -6.30 -7.71
N LEU A 466 -0.44 -6.83 -8.33
CA LEU A 466 -0.55 -7.87 -9.36
C LEU A 466 -1.29 -9.11 -8.87
N ASP A 467 -1.03 -9.57 -7.65
CA ASP A 467 -1.69 -10.73 -7.05
C ASP A 467 -3.21 -10.52 -6.94
N GLU A 468 -3.65 -9.31 -6.57
CA GLU A 468 -5.07 -8.94 -6.51
C GLU A 468 -5.69 -8.91 -7.90
N VAL A 469 -5.01 -8.27 -8.87
CA VAL A 469 -5.45 -8.21 -10.27
C VAL A 469 -5.64 -9.61 -10.84
N MET A 470 -4.63 -10.48 -10.71
CA MET A 470 -4.67 -11.84 -11.27
C MET A 470 -5.69 -12.75 -10.60
N SER A 471 -5.88 -12.62 -9.29
CA SER A 471 -6.78 -13.50 -8.53
C SER A 471 -8.26 -13.13 -8.64
N LEU A 472 -8.58 -11.83 -8.67
CA LEU A 472 -9.97 -11.36 -8.65
C LEU A 472 -10.57 -11.18 -10.05
N SER A 473 -9.77 -10.75 -11.03
CA SER A 473 -10.29 -10.30 -12.32
C SER A 473 -10.87 -11.46 -13.17
N ASP A 474 -11.89 -11.15 -13.94
CA ASP A 474 -12.37 -11.98 -15.05
C ASP A 474 -11.81 -11.44 -16.37
N ARG A 475 -11.47 -10.13 -16.40
CA ARG A 475 -10.89 -9.44 -17.54
C ARG A 475 -10.02 -8.27 -17.04
N ILE A 476 -8.86 -8.07 -17.63
CA ILE A 476 -7.89 -7.04 -17.23
C ILE A 476 -7.74 -6.04 -18.38
N LEU A 477 -7.90 -4.76 -18.07
CA LEU A 477 -7.57 -3.64 -18.93
C LEU A 477 -6.32 -2.96 -18.38
N VAL A 478 -5.26 -2.88 -19.18
CA VAL A 478 -4.02 -2.23 -18.72
C VAL A 478 -4.00 -0.79 -19.23
N ILE A 479 -3.83 0.14 -18.28
CA ILE A 479 -3.71 1.58 -18.57
C ILE A 479 -2.26 2.02 -18.50
N TYR A 480 -1.82 2.79 -19.50
CA TYR A 480 -0.51 3.43 -19.55
C TYR A 480 -0.65 4.81 -20.21
N GLU A 481 -0.10 5.85 -19.58
CA GLU A 481 -0.17 7.25 -20.05
C GLU A 481 -1.56 7.72 -20.47
N GLY A 482 -2.59 7.29 -19.74
CA GLY A 482 -3.99 7.68 -19.97
C GLY A 482 -4.70 6.92 -21.09
N GLU A 483 -4.11 5.86 -21.63
CA GLU A 483 -4.69 5.01 -22.68
C GLU A 483 -4.82 3.56 -22.23
N ILE A 484 -5.83 2.83 -22.71
CA ILE A 484 -5.89 1.36 -22.54
C ILE A 484 -4.98 0.74 -23.61
N VAL A 485 -3.82 0.25 -23.15
CA VAL A 485 -2.78 -0.35 -24.01
C VAL A 485 -2.92 -1.85 -24.19
N GLY A 486 -3.73 -2.53 -23.36
CA GLY A 486 -3.95 -3.96 -23.42
C GLY A 486 -5.26 -4.39 -22.79
N GLU A 487 -5.81 -5.49 -23.31
CA GLU A 487 -6.95 -6.22 -22.73
C GLU A 487 -6.53 -7.67 -22.62
N LEU A 488 -6.47 -8.20 -21.39
CA LEU A 488 -5.84 -9.47 -21.06
C LEU A 488 -6.82 -10.39 -20.31
N ASP A 489 -6.62 -11.70 -20.51
CA ASP A 489 -7.32 -12.73 -19.74
C ASP A 489 -6.40 -13.21 -18.60
N PRO A 490 -6.80 -13.07 -17.32
CA PRO A 490 -5.97 -13.48 -16.18
C PRO A 490 -5.61 -14.98 -16.18
N LYS A 491 -6.34 -15.81 -16.92
CA LYS A 491 -6.06 -17.27 -17.02
C LYS A 491 -4.90 -17.60 -17.94
N THR A 492 -4.59 -16.75 -18.90
CA THR A 492 -3.58 -16.99 -19.94
C THR A 492 -2.39 -16.03 -19.86
N THR A 493 -2.52 -14.93 -19.12
CA THR A 493 -1.49 -13.90 -18.98
C THR A 493 -0.59 -14.19 -17.79
N THR A 494 0.73 -13.94 -17.93
CA THR A 494 1.68 -14.00 -16.82
C THR A 494 1.88 -12.63 -16.17
N ALA A 495 2.43 -12.62 -14.94
CA ALA A 495 2.78 -11.38 -14.25
C ALA A 495 3.82 -10.57 -15.02
N GLU A 496 4.80 -11.25 -15.65
CA GLU A 496 5.82 -10.61 -16.48
C GLU A 496 5.21 -9.95 -17.72
N GLU A 497 4.29 -10.65 -18.41
CA GLU A 497 3.60 -10.08 -19.56
C GLU A 497 2.78 -8.87 -19.18
N MET A 498 2.03 -8.92 -18.08
CA MET A 498 1.28 -7.78 -17.58
C MET A 498 2.20 -6.61 -17.23
N GLY A 499 3.37 -6.88 -16.60
CA GLY A 499 4.38 -5.88 -16.30
C GLY A 499 4.89 -5.14 -17.55
N LEU A 500 5.08 -5.83 -18.67
CA LEU A 500 5.48 -5.20 -19.95
C LEU A 500 4.42 -4.22 -20.47
N TYR A 501 3.13 -4.56 -20.37
CA TYR A 501 2.05 -3.63 -20.72
C TYR A 501 1.99 -2.43 -19.78
N MET A 502 2.13 -2.67 -18.47
CA MET A 502 2.11 -1.61 -17.44
C MET A 502 3.27 -0.63 -17.59
N ALA A 503 4.43 -1.10 -18.07
CA ALA A 503 5.62 -0.29 -18.36
C ALA A 503 5.59 0.37 -19.75
N GLY A 504 4.54 0.16 -20.56
CA GLY A 504 4.41 0.69 -21.91
C GLY A 504 5.31 0.02 -22.95
N ALA A 505 6.05 -1.03 -22.58
CA ALA A 505 6.94 -1.78 -23.47
C ALA A 505 6.18 -2.68 -24.46
N LYS A 506 4.91 -3.01 -24.16
CA LYS A 506 4.01 -3.78 -25.03
C LYS A 506 2.68 -3.03 -25.18
N ARG A 507 2.12 -3.02 -26.41
CA ARG A 507 0.81 -2.43 -26.71
C ARG A 507 -0.02 -3.37 -27.57
N LYS A 508 -1.36 -3.31 -27.46
CA LYS A 508 -2.30 -4.09 -28.26
C LYS A 508 -2.12 -3.74 -29.74
N GLY A 509 -1.69 -4.72 -30.57
CA GLY A 509 -1.53 -4.52 -32.01
C GLY A 509 -0.14 -4.08 -32.48
N ALA A 510 0.87 -4.10 -31.60
CA ALA A 510 2.28 -3.91 -31.97
C ALA A 510 2.98 -5.25 -32.14
#